data_0795a428131358aa9fbe65bcd07e2fa8
#
_entry.id   0795a428131358aa9fbe65bcd07e2fa8
#
_cell.length_a   1.000
_cell.length_b   1.000
_cell.length_c   1.000
_cell.angle_alpha   90.00
_cell.angle_beta   90.00
_cell.angle_gamma   90.00
#
_symmetry.space_group_name_H-M   'P 1'
#
loop_
_entity.id
_entity.type
_entity.pdbx_description
1 polymer ?
#
loop_
_entity_poly.entity_id
_entity_poly.type
_entity_poly.pdbx_seq_one_letter_code
_entity_poly.pdbx_strand_id
1 'polypeptide(L)'
;MKNTNLFRLAFLLFAGLSIFLSSCQPKEEGDKKYVIGFSQCTSDSWREAVLLEMQIEASNYRNVELVVYNAMDNSSRQVSQIRKLISQNVDVLIISPNEAVPITDVAVEAYRKG
;
A
#
# COMPACT_ATOMS: atom_id res chain seq x y z
N MET A 1 -49.30 2.47 45.20
CA MET A 1 -49.08 3.28 43.98
C MET A 1 -47.73 4.02 43.96
N LYS A 2 -46.62 3.41 44.39
CA LYS A 2 -45.30 4.09 44.45
C LYS A 2 -44.21 3.48 43.56
N ASN A 3 -44.46 2.34 42.88
CA ASN A 3 -43.42 1.64 42.12
C ASN A 3 -43.41 1.89 40.61
N THR A 4 -44.47 2.50 40.04
CA THR A 4 -44.56 2.74 38.59
C THR A 4 -43.61 3.82 38.12
N ASN A 5 -43.29 4.81 38.95
CA ASN A 5 -42.37 5.88 38.57
C ASN A 5 -40.90 5.43 38.62
N LEU A 6 -40.57 4.52 39.53
CA LEU A 6 -39.22 3.94 39.63
C LEU A 6 -38.92 3.04 38.41
N PHE A 7 -39.90 2.26 37.95
CA PHE A 7 -39.79 1.43 36.74
C PHE A 7 -39.64 2.26 35.45
N ARG A 8 -40.40 3.38 35.37
CA ARG A 8 -40.27 4.31 34.23
C ARG A 8 -38.92 5.02 34.23
N LEU A 9 -38.39 5.40 35.37
CA LEU A 9 -37.08 6.05 35.49
C LEU A 9 -35.96 5.07 35.14
N ALA A 10 -36.03 3.81 35.59
CA ALA A 10 -35.05 2.75 35.22
C ALA A 10 -35.08 2.43 33.73
N PHE A 11 -36.27 2.40 33.11
CA PHE A 11 -36.39 2.14 31.66
C PHE A 11 -35.83 3.28 30.81
N LEU A 12 -36.00 4.53 31.23
CA LEU A 12 -35.43 5.71 30.53
C LEU A 12 -33.92 5.77 30.70
N LEU A 13 -33.35 5.37 31.83
CA LEU A 13 -31.91 5.27 32.06
C LEU A 13 -31.27 4.15 31.21
N PHE A 14 -31.97 3.01 31.05
CA PHE A 14 -31.48 1.89 30.26
C PHE A 14 -31.55 2.19 28.74
N ALA A 15 -32.59 2.89 28.26
CA ALA A 15 -32.72 3.33 26.87
C ALA A 15 -31.69 4.40 26.50
N GLY A 16 -31.31 5.28 27.44
CA GLY A 16 -30.27 6.30 27.21
C GLY A 16 -28.86 5.74 27.10
N LEU A 17 -28.55 4.62 27.78
CA LEU A 17 -27.24 4.01 27.78
C LEU A 17 -26.96 3.24 26.45
N SER A 18 -27.99 2.79 25.76
CA SER A 18 -27.87 2.04 24.47
C SER A 18 -27.41 2.90 23.30
N ILE A 19 -27.53 4.22 23.38
CA ILE A 19 -27.19 5.16 22.28
C ILE A 19 -25.67 5.42 22.23
N PHE A 20 -24.93 5.22 23.34
CA PHE A 20 -23.48 5.48 23.38
C PHE A 20 -22.62 4.34 22.83
N LEU A 21 -23.17 3.16 22.56
CA LEU A 21 -22.41 2.01 22.05
C LEU A 21 -22.30 1.93 20.53
N SER A 22 -22.93 2.85 19.78
CA SER A 22 -22.94 2.84 18.31
C SER A 22 -21.86 3.70 17.65
N SER A 23 -20.88 4.24 18.38
CA SER A 23 -19.96 5.27 17.88
C SER A 23 -18.54 4.79 17.55
N CYS A 24 -18.31 3.51 17.29
CA CYS A 24 -17.05 3.05 16.71
C CYS A 24 -17.34 1.98 15.64
N GLN A 25 -17.91 2.42 14.51
CA GLN A 25 -17.66 1.67 13.28
C GLN A 25 -16.27 2.13 12.80
N PRO A 26 -15.29 1.21 12.67
CA PRO A 26 -14.11 1.51 11.89
C PRO A 26 -14.62 1.87 10.49
N LYS A 27 -14.31 3.07 10.02
CA LYS A 27 -14.52 3.45 8.64
C LYS A 27 -13.74 2.42 7.83
N GLU A 28 -14.43 1.51 7.18
CA GLU A 28 -13.83 0.69 6.13
C GLU A 28 -13.29 1.70 5.12
N GLU A 29 -12.01 1.97 5.23
CA GLU A 29 -11.25 2.64 4.19
C GLU A 29 -11.35 1.66 3.02
N GLY A 30 -12.27 1.97 2.10
CA GLY A 30 -12.65 1.08 1.01
C GLY A 30 -11.39 0.54 0.35
N ASP A 31 -11.42 -0.72 -0.05
CA ASP A 31 -10.34 -1.58 -0.60
C ASP A 31 -9.53 -0.94 -1.73
N LYS A 32 -8.90 0.23 -1.48
CA LYS A 32 -7.96 0.81 -2.43
C LYS A 32 -6.76 -0.11 -2.50
N LYS A 33 -6.58 -0.74 -3.65
CA LYS A 33 -5.40 -1.54 -3.94
C LYS A 33 -4.25 -0.61 -4.30
N TYR A 34 -3.11 -0.80 -3.64
CA TYR A 34 -1.87 -0.09 -3.91
C TYR A 34 -0.93 -1.01 -4.69
N VAL A 35 -0.34 -0.49 -5.75
CA VAL A 35 0.63 -1.21 -6.57
C VAL A 35 2.01 -0.59 -6.40
N ILE A 36 2.95 -1.37 -5.89
CA ILE A 36 4.36 -0.99 -5.76
C ILE A 36 5.13 -1.61 -6.92
N GLY A 37 5.70 -0.79 -7.79
CA GLY A 37 6.59 -1.22 -8.85
C GLY A 37 8.05 -1.21 -8.36
N PHE A 38 8.75 -2.34 -8.47
CA PHE A 38 10.17 -2.43 -8.17
C PHE A 38 10.98 -2.80 -9.41
N SER A 39 11.89 -1.91 -9.82
CA SER A 39 12.84 -2.14 -10.92
C SER A 39 14.23 -2.42 -10.35
N GLN A 40 14.66 -3.68 -10.42
CA GLN A 40 15.95 -4.17 -9.93
C GLN A 40 16.95 -4.29 -11.09
N CYS A 41 18.20 -3.83 -10.88
CA CYS A 41 19.22 -3.90 -11.92
C CYS A 41 19.68 -5.33 -12.22
N THR A 42 19.91 -6.14 -11.18
CA THR A 42 20.39 -7.52 -11.30
C THR A 42 19.96 -8.35 -10.11
N SER A 43 20.27 -9.65 -10.10
CA SER A 43 20.08 -10.56 -8.96
C SER A 43 21.46 -10.98 -8.44
N ASP A 44 21.83 -10.46 -7.30
CA ASP A 44 22.90 -10.95 -6.44
C ASP A 44 22.33 -11.28 -5.06
N SER A 45 23.10 -11.95 -4.22
CA SER A 45 22.62 -12.41 -2.90
C SER A 45 22.07 -11.29 -2.02
N TRP A 46 22.64 -10.08 -2.11
CA TRP A 46 22.14 -8.93 -1.36
C TRP A 46 20.79 -8.46 -1.89
N ARG A 47 20.65 -8.34 -3.20
CA ARG A 47 19.40 -7.90 -3.85
C ARG A 47 18.30 -8.93 -3.74
N GLU A 48 18.65 -10.22 -3.77
CA GLU A 48 17.69 -11.30 -3.50
C GLU A 48 17.15 -11.23 -2.07
N ALA A 49 18.00 -10.94 -1.08
CA ALA A 49 17.56 -10.73 0.30
C ALA A 49 16.62 -9.52 0.42
N VAL A 50 16.97 -8.38 -0.20
CA VAL A 50 16.11 -7.19 -0.22
C VAL A 50 14.75 -7.50 -0.86
N LEU A 51 14.73 -8.20 -2.00
CA LEU A 51 13.50 -8.58 -2.67
C LEU A 51 12.64 -9.49 -1.80
N LEU A 52 13.25 -10.47 -1.13
CA LEU A 52 12.56 -11.38 -0.22
C LEU A 52 11.87 -10.60 0.93
N GLU A 53 12.61 -9.68 1.57
CA GLU A 53 12.04 -8.83 2.63
C GLU A 53 10.89 -7.96 2.12
N MET A 54 11.01 -7.38 0.93
CA MET A 54 9.91 -6.62 0.31
C MET A 54 8.69 -7.48 0.04
N GLN A 55 8.88 -8.73 -0.41
CA GLN A 55 7.77 -9.68 -0.65
C GLN A 55 7.09 -10.09 0.65
N ILE A 56 7.88 -10.39 1.69
CA ILE A 56 7.36 -10.72 3.03
C ILE A 56 6.53 -9.56 3.56
N GLU A 57 7.08 -8.34 3.52
CA GLU A 57 6.36 -7.17 4.03
C GLU A 57 5.08 -6.89 3.22
N ALA A 58 5.14 -6.92 1.89
CA ALA A 58 3.97 -6.73 1.06
C ALA A 58 2.87 -7.77 1.34
N SER A 59 3.24 -9.00 1.67
CA SER A 59 2.28 -10.08 1.99
C SER A 59 1.48 -9.86 3.28
N ASN A 60 1.93 -8.97 4.17
CA ASN A 60 1.23 -8.59 5.39
C ASN A 60 0.00 -7.69 5.11
N TYR A 61 -0.10 -7.15 3.91
CA TYR A 61 -1.17 -6.21 3.52
C TYR A 61 -2.01 -6.77 2.36
N ARG A 62 -3.30 -6.95 2.59
CA ARG A 62 -4.23 -7.52 1.58
C ARG A 62 -4.41 -6.62 0.35
N ASN A 63 -4.20 -5.34 0.52
CA ASN A 63 -4.41 -4.31 -0.49
C ASN A 63 -3.12 -3.78 -1.12
N VAL A 64 -1.99 -4.48 -0.93
CA VAL A 64 -0.71 -4.15 -1.54
C VAL A 64 -0.32 -5.23 -2.55
N GLU A 65 0.07 -4.80 -3.74
CA GLU A 65 0.66 -5.65 -4.78
C GLU A 65 2.08 -5.18 -5.10
N LEU A 66 3.04 -6.11 -5.11
CA LEU A 66 4.42 -5.84 -5.51
C LEU A 66 4.66 -6.38 -6.92
N VAL A 67 4.95 -5.50 -7.88
CA VAL A 67 5.32 -5.83 -9.26
C VAL A 67 6.82 -5.66 -9.42
N VAL A 68 7.54 -6.74 -9.74
CA VAL A 68 9.00 -6.75 -9.81
C VAL A 68 9.51 -6.99 -11.23
N TYR A 69 10.45 -6.17 -11.66
CA TYR A 69 11.20 -6.38 -12.89
C TYR A 69 12.70 -6.43 -12.61
N ASN A 70 13.39 -7.39 -13.21
CA ASN A 70 14.85 -7.53 -13.17
C ASN A 70 15.45 -7.20 -14.53
N ALA A 71 16.37 -6.25 -14.54
CA ALA A 71 17.01 -5.78 -15.76
C ALA A 71 18.15 -6.69 -16.25
N MET A 72 18.65 -7.60 -15.38
CA MET A 72 19.76 -8.52 -15.71
C MET A 72 20.96 -7.76 -16.25
N ASP A 73 21.45 -6.77 -15.50
CA ASP A 73 22.60 -5.92 -15.83
C ASP A 73 22.49 -5.14 -17.15
N ASN A 74 21.25 -4.89 -17.63
CA ASN A 74 21.02 -4.19 -18.90
C ASN A 74 20.24 -2.88 -18.66
N SER A 75 20.93 -1.75 -18.76
CA SER A 75 20.36 -0.41 -18.54
C SER A 75 19.22 -0.07 -19.51
N SER A 76 19.33 -0.46 -20.81
CA SER A 76 18.25 -0.22 -21.78
C SER A 76 16.99 -1.02 -21.46
N ARG A 77 17.16 -2.28 -20.99
CA ARG A 77 16.06 -3.11 -20.49
C ARG A 77 15.43 -2.47 -19.28
N GLN A 78 16.26 -1.97 -18.34
CA GLN A 78 15.76 -1.31 -17.12
C GLN A 78 14.92 -0.08 -17.47
N VAL A 79 15.39 0.79 -18.36
CA VAL A 79 14.62 1.96 -18.84
C VAL A 79 13.25 1.54 -19.39
N SER A 80 13.22 0.49 -20.23
CA SER A 80 11.96 -0.03 -20.79
C SER A 80 11.02 -0.58 -19.74
N GLN A 81 11.55 -1.28 -18.73
CA GLN A 81 10.79 -1.84 -17.61
C GLN A 81 10.22 -0.73 -16.70
N ILE A 82 11.00 0.31 -16.41
CA ILE A 82 10.55 1.47 -15.65
C ILE A 82 9.40 2.18 -16.38
N ARG A 83 9.53 2.43 -17.69
CA ARG A 83 8.44 3.00 -18.49
C ARG A 83 7.19 2.14 -18.47
N LYS A 84 7.34 0.81 -18.47
CA LYS A 84 6.21 -0.10 -18.33
C LYS A 84 5.50 0.07 -16.97
N LEU A 85 6.25 0.15 -15.86
CA LEU A 85 5.68 0.43 -14.54
C LEU A 85 4.95 1.78 -14.51
N ILE A 86 5.55 2.82 -15.09
CA ILE A 86 4.92 4.14 -15.24
C ILE A 86 3.59 4.04 -16.02
N SER A 87 3.55 3.27 -17.12
CA SER A 87 2.34 3.09 -17.92
C SER A 87 1.26 2.26 -17.22
N GLN A 88 1.63 1.43 -16.26
CA GLN A 88 0.72 0.68 -15.39
C GLN A 88 0.15 1.51 -14.24
N ASN A 89 0.55 2.78 -14.12
CA ASN A 89 0.13 3.70 -13.06
C ASN A 89 0.34 3.11 -11.66
N VAL A 90 1.55 2.57 -11.40
CA VAL A 90 1.90 2.11 -10.06
C VAL A 90 1.84 3.27 -9.06
N ASP A 91 1.37 3.03 -7.84
CA ASP A 91 1.26 4.08 -6.81
C ASP A 91 2.64 4.48 -6.24
N VAL A 92 3.58 3.54 -6.22
CA VAL A 92 4.97 3.76 -5.79
C VAL A 92 5.91 3.09 -6.78
N LEU A 93 6.98 3.79 -7.18
CA LEU A 93 8.04 3.23 -8.00
C LEU A 93 9.36 3.24 -7.24
N ILE A 94 9.93 2.06 -7.04
CA ILE A 94 11.24 1.86 -6.42
C ILE A 94 12.22 1.43 -7.52
N ILE A 95 13.36 2.11 -7.61
CA ILE A 95 14.39 1.83 -8.61
C ILE A 95 15.71 1.52 -7.90
N SER A 96 16.25 0.32 -8.15
CA SER A 96 17.65 -0.03 -7.88
C SER A 96 18.43 0.06 -9.20
N PRO A 97 19.12 1.18 -9.48
CA PRO A 97 19.64 1.45 -10.82
C PRO A 97 20.84 0.59 -11.15
N ASN A 98 20.95 0.18 -12.42
CA ASN A 98 22.15 -0.45 -12.96
C ASN A 98 23.26 0.60 -13.17
N GLU A 99 22.93 1.68 -13.85
CA GLU A 99 23.81 2.82 -14.12
C GLU A 99 23.05 4.13 -13.87
N ALA A 100 23.73 5.12 -13.30
CA ALA A 100 23.08 6.37 -12.95
C ALA A 100 22.57 7.15 -14.18
N VAL A 101 23.42 7.33 -15.19
CA VAL A 101 23.11 8.23 -16.33
C VAL A 101 21.86 7.78 -17.10
N PRO A 102 21.74 6.55 -17.63
CA PRO A 102 20.57 6.15 -18.41
C PRO A 102 19.28 6.07 -17.58
N ILE A 103 19.39 5.87 -16.27
CA ILE A 103 18.23 5.72 -15.39
C ILE A 103 17.71 7.06 -14.88
N THR A 104 18.56 8.08 -14.78
CA THR A 104 18.16 9.41 -14.29
C THR A 104 17.02 10.00 -15.10
N ASP A 105 17.09 9.96 -16.43
CA ASP A 105 16.06 10.57 -17.29
C ASP A 105 14.69 9.91 -17.09
N VAL A 106 14.63 8.59 -17.03
CA VAL A 106 13.37 7.87 -16.83
C VAL A 106 12.85 7.99 -15.38
N ALA A 107 13.73 8.17 -14.40
CA ALA A 107 13.32 8.47 -13.03
C ALA A 107 12.69 9.87 -12.92
N VAL A 108 13.25 10.86 -13.62
CA VAL A 108 12.66 12.21 -13.75
C VAL A 108 11.32 12.16 -14.48
N GLU A 109 11.20 11.32 -15.53
CA GLU A 109 9.92 11.08 -16.23
C GLU A 109 8.87 10.55 -15.25
N ALA A 110 9.22 9.57 -14.41
CA ALA A 110 8.33 9.02 -13.39
C ALA A 110 7.89 10.08 -12.38
N TYR A 111 8.85 10.83 -11.82
CA TYR A 111 8.58 11.88 -10.85
C TYR A 111 7.62 12.96 -11.36
N ARG A 112 7.71 13.33 -12.64
CA ARG A 112 6.82 14.34 -13.27
C ARG A 112 5.40 13.85 -13.48
N LYS A 113 5.19 12.56 -13.48
CA LYS A 113 3.85 11.97 -13.62
C LYS A 113 3.10 11.85 -12.29
N GLY A 114 3.76 11.99 -11.17
CA GLY A 114 3.21 11.89 -9.82
C GLY A 114 3.56 10.54 -9.22
#